data_aed7d51a4dea4b0b70ecff82ef035f93
#
_entry.id   aed7d51a4dea4b0b70ecff82ef035f93
#
_cell.length_a   1.000
_cell.length_b   1.000
_cell.length_c   1.000
_cell.angle_alpha   90.00
_cell.angle_beta   90.00
_cell.angle_gamma   90.00
#
_symmetry.space_group_name_H-M   'P 1'
#
loop_
_entity.id
_entity.type
_entity.pdbx_description
1 polymer ?
#
loop_
_entity_poly.entity_id
_entity_poly.type
_entity_poly.pdbx_seq_one_letter_code
_entity_poly.pdbx_strand_id
1 'polypeptide(L)'
;LGEAPLQLTGLQETLALPHSGYTEAAAVTDWAILSIYLFVLVVAVAAYNTKRSPRKASNVALVIPSVANEKVRESLFAALHHNRFLGVPIYLVIDEGAPLQRELEKLDWVRLVVVPRKYRPDLFGKGRALRYFVENYVAKRPDTWYVFLDDDNLILDDHFLYEIPYYEQRGYVAFNPVLVPRRGRSHLAYIIDLARLIDDLSFFRFFTGLLKRPLVGMHGELLGVKGDLLLKIDAFNEPSKVEDYVLASKIVRARGRTWQSRTRVSVLSPNSLRDLVKQRGRWHSGILESLPKVPVSMRVATLVKSFMRTLGLVALWALLPLTNSVLVLMIGMMTGIVYWGVYAYGAFKSRKLIYIFTIPAFWLIEGLGFFYGIMKIRSREFTVIDKRL
;
A
#
# COMPACT_ATOMS: atom_id res chain seq x y z
N LEU A 1 64.77 -32.73 -20.03
CA LEU A 1 63.88 -32.28 -18.96
C LEU A 1 62.80 -31.41 -19.61
N GLY A 2 61.67 -32.03 -19.99
CA GLY A 2 60.55 -31.37 -20.62
C GLY A 2 59.51 -31.07 -19.55
N GLU A 3 59.16 -29.80 -19.39
CA GLU A 3 58.03 -29.34 -18.61
C GLU A 3 56.75 -29.56 -19.41
N ALA A 4 55.84 -30.35 -18.87
CA ALA A 4 54.48 -30.50 -19.41
C ALA A 4 53.62 -29.30 -18.95
N PRO A 5 52.87 -28.64 -19.83
CA PRO A 5 51.95 -27.60 -19.40
C PRO A 5 50.75 -28.21 -18.67
N LEU A 6 50.50 -27.78 -17.43
CA LEU A 6 49.28 -28.08 -16.67
C LEU A 6 48.07 -27.64 -17.48
N GLN A 7 47.28 -28.58 -17.95
CA GLN A 7 46.02 -28.35 -18.61
C GLN A 7 44.99 -27.85 -17.57
N LEU A 8 44.76 -26.53 -17.55
CA LEU A 8 43.67 -25.86 -16.81
C LEU A 8 42.28 -25.99 -17.50
N THR A 9 42.12 -26.92 -18.42
CA THR A 9 40.88 -27.13 -19.19
C THR A 9 39.81 -27.87 -18.44
N GLY A 10 40.11 -28.55 -17.32
CA GLY A 10 39.12 -29.33 -16.55
C GLY A 10 38.21 -28.55 -15.58
N LEU A 11 38.54 -27.32 -15.25
CA LEU A 11 37.76 -26.51 -14.30
C LEU A 11 36.70 -25.64 -14.97
N GLN A 12 36.79 -25.38 -16.26
CA GLN A 12 35.79 -24.62 -17.02
C GLN A 12 34.58 -25.45 -17.46
N GLU A 13 34.75 -26.79 -17.64
CA GLU A 13 33.63 -27.66 -18.02
C GLU A 13 32.73 -28.07 -16.85
N THR A 14 33.20 -27.98 -15.60
CA THR A 14 32.41 -28.36 -14.41
C THR A 14 31.46 -27.31 -13.91
N LEU A 15 31.50 -26.09 -14.45
CA LEU A 15 30.58 -24.97 -14.13
C LEU A 15 29.58 -24.65 -15.25
N ALA A 16 29.63 -25.35 -16.36
CA ALA A 16 28.59 -25.29 -17.38
C ALA A 16 27.41 -26.15 -16.90
N LEU A 17 26.58 -25.55 -16.03
CA LEU A 17 25.21 -26.09 -15.84
C LEU A 17 24.59 -26.23 -17.23
N PRO A 18 24.04 -27.41 -17.60
CA PRO A 18 23.37 -27.55 -18.87
C PRO A 18 22.27 -26.49 -18.93
N HIS A 19 22.40 -25.53 -19.84
CA HIS A 19 21.33 -24.58 -20.16
C HIS A 19 20.16 -25.40 -20.70
N SER A 20 19.37 -25.98 -19.82
CA SER A 20 18.16 -26.67 -20.21
C SER A 20 17.19 -25.62 -20.78
N GLY A 21 16.49 -25.92 -21.86
CA GLY A 21 15.47 -25.03 -22.43
C GLY A 21 14.43 -24.55 -21.41
N TYR A 22 14.33 -25.23 -20.26
CA TYR A 22 13.49 -24.84 -19.12
C TYR A 22 13.98 -23.59 -18.39
N THR A 23 15.29 -23.39 -18.23
CA THR A 23 15.84 -22.18 -17.58
C THR A 23 15.64 -20.94 -18.45
N GLU A 24 15.80 -21.07 -19.76
CA GLU A 24 15.56 -19.99 -20.71
C GLU A 24 14.06 -19.64 -20.80
N ALA A 25 13.18 -20.64 -20.88
CA ALA A 25 11.73 -20.45 -20.86
C ALA A 25 11.25 -19.78 -19.56
N ALA A 26 11.81 -20.16 -18.42
CA ALA A 26 11.50 -19.54 -17.12
C ALA A 26 11.96 -18.08 -17.10
N ALA A 27 13.18 -17.77 -17.58
CA ALA A 27 13.69 -16.42 -17.68
C ALA A 27 12.83 -15.55 -18.60
N VAL A 28 12.47 -16.04 -19.79
CA VAL A 28 11.60 -15.29 -20.74
C VAL A 28 10.22 -15.04 -20.13
N THR A 29 9.65 -16.01 -19.41
CA THR A 29 8.36 -15.84 -18.74
C THR A 29 8.43 -14.78 -17.66
N ASP A 30 9.46 -14.81 -16.82
CA ASP A 30 9.67 -13.81 -15.76
C ASP A 30 9.85 -12.40 -16.36
N TRP A 31 10.62 -12.29 -17.44
CA TRP A 31 10.81 -11.04 -18.17
C TRP A 31 9.53 -10.52 -18.80
N ALA A 32 8.69 -11.39 -19.35
CA ALA A 32 7.39 -11.01 -19.87
C ALA A 32 6.51 -10.42 -18.77
N ILE A 33 6.51 -11.02 -17.59
CA ILE A 33 5.76 -10.54 -16.42
C ILE A 33 6.30 -9.17 -15.96
N LEU A 34 7.62 -9.01 -15.87
CA LEU A 34 8.25 -7.74 -15.48
C LEU A 34 8.00 -6.63 -16.50
N SER A 35 7.92 -6.96 -17.79
CA SER A 35 7.56 -6.01 -18.85
C SER A 35 6.14 -5.45 -18.67
N ILE A 36 5.20 -6.23 -18.14
CA ILE A 36 3.86 -5.77 -17.79
C ILE A 36 3.94 -4.64 -16.75
N TYR A 37 4.82 -4.76 -15.77
CA TYR A 37 5.03 -3.72 -14.77
C TYR A 37 5.45 -2.40 -15.41
N LEU A 38 6.45 -2.44 -16.28
CA LEU A 38 6.94 -1.25 -16.97
C LEU A 38 5.85 -0.65 -17.87
N PHE A 39 5.12 -1.49 -18.61
CA PHE A 39 4.00 -1.06 -19.43
C PHE A 39 2.91 -0.38 -18.59
N VAL A 40 2.48 -1.00 -17.48
CA VAL A 40 1.48 -0.44 -16.56
C VAL A 40 1.96 0.91 -16.01
N LEU A 41 3.23 1.04 -15.63
CA LEU A 41 3.81 2.28 -15.14
C LEU A 41 3.76 3.39 -16.21
N VAL A 42 4.25 3.09 -17.42
CA VAL A 42 4.28 4.07 -18.53
C VAL A 42 2.87 4.53 -18.89
N VAL A 43 1.94 3.60 -19.06
CA VAL A 43 0.54 3.92 -19.40
C VAL A 43 -0.12 4.70 -18.26
N ALA A 44 0.10 4.29 -17.01
CA ALA A 44 -0.48 4.97 -15.85
C ALA A 44 0.03 6.41 -15.70
N VAL A 45 1.31 6.65 -16.00
CA VAL A 45 1.88 8.01 -15.92
C VAL A 45 1.43 8.87 -17.10
N ALA A 46 1.49 8.33 -18.33
CA ALA A 46 1.21 9.09 -19.56
C ALA A 46 -0.29 9.39 -19.76
N ALA A 47 -1.15 8.42 -19.48
CA ALA A 47 -2.59 8.53 -19.75
C ALA A 47 -3.40 9.09 -18.58
N TYR A 48 -2.80 9.24 -17.40
CA TYR A 48 -3.51 9.69 -16.22
C TYR A 48 -3.79 11.18 -16.23
N ASN A 49 -5.09 11.53 -16.16
CA ASN A 49 -5.53 12.91 -16.05
C ASN A 49 -6.65 13.02 -15.01
N THR A 50 -6.53 13.97 -14.08
CA THR A 50 -7.57 14.32 -13.11
C THR A 50 -8.18 15.66 -13.47
N LYS A 51 -9.50 15.73 -13.38
CA LYS A 51 -10.24 16.98 -13.53
C LYS A 51 -10.69 17.49 -12.17
N ARG A 52 -10.77 18.80 -12.03
CA ARG A 52 -11.20 19.48 -10.82
C ARG A 52 -12.43 20.31 -11.11
N SER A 53 -13.31 20.39 -10.14
CA SER A 53 -14.36 21.40 -10.08
C SER A 53 -13.77 22.74 -9.60
N PRO A 54 -14.30 23.88 -10.00
CA PRO A 54 -13.96 25.16 -9.39
C PRO A 54 -14.51 25.28 -7.96
N ARG A 55 -15.48 24.44 -7.59
CA ARG A 55 -16.10 24.44 -6.26
C ARG A 55 -15.57 23.30 -5.41
N LYS A 56 -15.29 23.63 -4.16
CA LYS A 56 -14.90 22.69 -3.11
C LYS A 56 -16.13 21.88 -2.66
N ALA A 57 -15.97 20.58 -2.44
CA ALA A 57 -17.02 19.75 -1.85
C ALA A 57 -17.26 20.18 -0.38
N SER A 58 -18.52 20.27 0.02
CA SER A 58 -18.92 20.60 1.39
C SER A 58 -19.40 19.40 2.20
N ASN A 59 -19.76 18.31 1.52
CA ASN A 59 -20.30 17.07 2.10
C ASN A 59 -19.19 16.04 2.34
N VAL A 60 -18.11 16.42 3.01
CA VAL A 60 -16.95 15.58 3.27
C VAL A 60 -16.66 15.55 4.77
N ALA A 61 -16.25 14.39 5.29
CA ALA A 61 -15.78 14.24 6.66
C ALA A 61 -14.55 13.32 6.71
N LEU A 62 -13.55 13.67 7.51
CA LEU A 62 -12.42 12.80 7.84
C LEU A 62 -12.81 11.84 8.95
N VAL A 63 -12.34 10.59 8.86
CA VAL A 63 -12.55 9.55 9.87
C VAL A 63 -11.20 8.92 10.20
N ILE A 64 -10.76 9.10 11.44
CA ILE A 64 -9.45 8.64 11.91
C ILE A 64 -9.66 7.61 13.01
N PRO A 65 -9.54 6.30 12.71
CA PRO A 65 -9.52 5.28 13.74
C PRO A 65 -8.14 5.25 14.42
N SER A 66 -8.11 5.21 15.76
CA SER A 66 -6.86 5.13 16.51
C SER A 66 -7.00 4.25 17.75
N VAL A 67 -5.90 3.58 18.12
CA VAL A 67 -5.79 2.90 19.41
C VAL A 67 -5.64 3.89 20.59
N ALA A 68 -5.34 5.14 20.30
CA ALA A 68 -5.21 6.27 21.22
C ALA A 68 -4.41 5.93 22.49
N ASN A 69 -3.21 5.36 22.32
CA ASN A 69 -2.28 5.04 23.40
C ASN A 69 -0.98 5.84 23.25
N GLU A 70 -0.09 5.74 24.26
CA GLU A 70 1.17 6.51 24.29
C GLU A 70 2.12 6.24 23.10
N LYS A 71 2.01 5.07 22.45
CA LYS A 71 2.87 4.76 21.29
C LYS A 71 2.52 5.56 20.05
N VAL A 72 1.28 6.03 19.94
CA VAL A 72 0.80 6.82 18.79
C VAL A 72 0.50 8.27 19.18
N ARG A 73 0.70 8.68 20.41
CA ARG A 73 0.33 9.99 20.93
C ARG A 73 0.86 11.14 20.04
N GLU A 74 2.17 11.20 19.88
CA GLU A 74 2.81 12.30 19.12
C GLU A 74 2.31 12.35 17.67
N SER A 75 2.27 11.20 17.00
CA SER A 75 1.82 11.11 15.61
C SER A 75 0.33 11.45 15.46
N LEU A 76 -0.51 10.99 16.39
CA LEU A 76 -1.95 11.27 16.40
C LEU A 76 -2.23 12.78 16.55
N PHE A 77 -1.67 13.42 17.56
CA PHE A 77 -1.88 14.86 17.77
C PHE A 77 -1.31 15.67 16.61
N ALA A 78 -0.13 15.32 16.09
CA ALA A 78 0.44 15.96 14.91
C ALA A 78 -0.47 15.82 13.69
N ALA A 79 -1.04 14.62 13.44
CA ALA A 79 -1.95 14.38 12.34
C ALA A 79 -3.27 15.14 12.50
N LEU A 80 -3.86 15.16 13.69
CA LEU A 80 -5.08 15.91 13.96
C LEU A 80 -4.89 17.40 13.71
N HIS A 81 -3.85 18.01 14.29
CA HIS A 81 -3.56 19.44 14.10
C HIS A 81 -3.23 19.80 12.66
N HIS A 82 -2.39 18.99 12.01
CA HIS A 82 -2.01 19.20 10.61
C HIS A 82 -3.24 19.18 9.69
N ASN A 83 -4.08 18.15 9.79
CA ASN A 83 -5.19 17.94 8.85
C ASN A 83 -6.36 18.92 9.07
N ARG A 84 -6.33 19.71 10.13
CA ARG A 84 -7.34 20.77 10.42
C ARG A 84 -7.45 21.83 9.30
N PHE A 85 -6.38 22.06 8.53
CA PHE A 85 -6.36 23.04 7.42
C PHE A 85 -7.41 22.76 6.34
N LEU A 86 -7.89 21.51 6.23
CA LEU A 86 -8.90 21.13 5.25
C LEU A 86 -10.27 21.78 5.50
N GLY A 87 -10.55 22.21 6.75
CA GLY A 87 -11.81 22.82 7.12
C GLY A 87 -13.03 21.91 7.04
N VAL A 88 -12.82 20.57 7.12
CA VAL A 88 -13.90 19.57 7.13
C VAL A 88 -14.03 18.95 8.53
N PRO A 89 -15.21 18.41 8.90
CA PRO A 89 -15.38 17.71 10.18
C PRO A 89 -14.42 16.54 10.31
N ILE A 90 -13.77 16.41 11.48
CA ILE A 90 -12.86 15.32 11.82
C ILE A 90 -13.53 14.45 12.90
N TYR A 91 -13.77 13.19 12.56
CA TYR A 91 -14.22 12.16 13.50
C TYR A 91 -13.01 11.33 13.93
N LEU A 92 -12.72 11.33 15.22
CA LEU A 92 -11.69 10.46 15.80
C LEU A 92 -12.39 9.28 16.47
N VAL A 93 -12.14 8.08 15.99
CA VAL A 93 -12.79 6.86 16.47
C VAL A 93 -11.83 6.07 17.33
N ILE A 94 -12.14 5.91 18.62
CA ILE A 94 -11.31 5.22 19.61
C ILE A 94 -12.10 4.18 20.37
N ASP A 95 -11.42 3.23 20.98
CA ASP A 95 -12.05 2.27 21.88
C ASP A 95 -12.34 2.89 23.25
N GLU A 96 -13.42 2.48 23.89
CA GLU A 96 -13.80 2.88 25.25
C GLU A 96 -12.67 2.56 26.25
N GLY A 97 -12.27 3.57 27.02
CA GLY A 97 -11.19 3.48 27.99
C GLY A 97 -9.79 3.48 27.36
N ALA A 98 -9.65 4.00 26.13
CA ALA A 98 -8.34 4.27 25.54
C ALA A 98 -7.52 5.22 26.42
N PRO A 99 -6.19 5.01 26.59
CA PRO A 99 -5.35 5.80 27.51
C PRO A 99 -5.43 7.32 27.29
N LEU A 100 -5.55 7.77 26.04
CA LEU A 100 -5.61 9.20 25.70
C LEU A 100 -7.04 9.76 25.66
N GLN A 101 -8.08 8.98 25.97
CA GLN A 101 -9.47 9.40 25.81
C GLN A 101 -9.76 10.75 26.51
N ARG A 102 -9.37 10.91 27.80
CA ARG A 102 -9.60 12.14 28.56
C ARG A 102 -8.91 13.37 27.99
N GLU A 103 -7.78 13.18 27.33
CA GLU A 103 -7.03 14.27 26.69
C GLU A 103 -7.69 14.67 25.37
N LEU A 104 -8.16 13.67 24.62
CA LEU A 104 -8.86 13.86 23.33
C LEU A 104 -10.25 14.50 23.49
N GLU A 105 -10.95 14.24 24.60
CA GLU A 105 -12.22 14.87 24.96
C GLU A 105 -12.13 16.39 25.13
N LYS A 106 -10.92 16.93 25.39
CA LYS A 106 -10.68 18.37 25.51
C LYS A 106 -10.55 19.10 24.15
N LEU A 107 -10.48 18.34 23.05
CA LEU A 107 -10.39 18.92 21.71
C LEU A 107 -11.79 19.20 21.15
N ASP A 108 -12.29 20.40 21.36
CA ASP A 108 -13.64 20.86 20.97
C ASP A 108 -13.90 20.82 19.46
N TRP A 109 -12.85 20.88 18.65
CA TRP A 109 -12.89 20.82 17.18
C TRP A 109 -12.83 19.40 16.59
N VAL A 110 -12.64 18.38 17.43
CA VAL A 110 -12.64 16.96 17.04
C VAL A 110 -13.94 16.31 17.54
N ARG A 111 -14.62 15.58 16.67
CA ARG A 111 -15.77 14.78 17.03
C ARG A 111 -15.31 13.41 17.51
N LEU A 112 -15.14 13.26 18.82
CA LEU A 112 -14.73 12.00 19.41
C LEU A 112 -15.88 10.97 19.34
N VAL A 113 -15.55 9.79 18.81
CA VAL A 113 -16.47 8.64 18.73
C VAL A 113 -15.87 7.51 19.54
N VAL A 114 -16.52 7.15 20.63
CA VAL A 114 -16.06 6.09 21.53
C VAL A 114 -16.81 4.80 21.24
N VAL A 115 -16.07 3.76 20.88
CA VAL A 115 -16.60 2.44 20.54
C VAL A 115 -16.74 1.61 21.82
N PRO A 116 -17.95 1.15 22.19
CA PRO A 116 -18.14 0.37 23.40
C PRO A 116 -17.31 -0.92 23.41
N ARG A 117 -16.74 -1.30 24.56
CA ARG A 117 -15.89 -2.51 24.67
C ARG A 117 -16.59 -3.78 24.21
N LYS A 118 -17.89 -3.90 24.46
CA LYS A 118 -18.69 -5.09 24.11
C LYS A 118 -19.16 -5.11 22.66
N TYR A 119 -18.92 -4.02 21.88
CA TYR A 119 -19.35 -3.96 20.49
C TYR A 119 -18.53 -4.91 19.63
N ARG A 120 -19.17 -5.86 18.95
CA ARG A 120 -18.59 -6.76 17.95
C ARG A 120 -17.20 -7.31 18.34
N PRO A 121 -17.10 -8.15 19.37
CA PRO A 121 -15.83 -8.71 19.83
C PRO A 121 -15.20 -9.69 18.81
N ASP A 122 -15.95 -10.09 17.80
CA ASP A 122 -15.50 -10.88 16.64
C ASP A 122 -14.64 -10.07 15.68
N LEU A 123 -14.82 -8.74 15.63
CA LEU A 123 -14.00 -7.83 14.82
C LEU A 123 -12.79 -7.35 15.61
N PHE A 124 -11.69 -7.08 14.91
CA PHE A 124 -10.44 -6.61 15.52
C PHE A 124 -9.78 -5.48 14.73
N GLY A 125 -8.81 -4.82 15.36
CA GLY A 125 -8.09 -3.70 14.78
C GLY A 125 -9.01 -2.54 14.39
N LYS A 126 -8.61 -1.76 13.40
CA LYS A 126 -9.38 -0.59 12.96
C LYS A 126 -10.71 -0.96 12.28
N GLY A 127 -10.86 -2.18 11.75
CA GLY A 127 -12.11 -2.64 11.16
C GLY A 127 -13.30 -2.59 12.13
N ARG A 128 -13.09 -2.91 13.41
CA ARG A 128 -14.11 -2.81 14.47
C ARG A 128 -14.56 -1.35 14.69
N ALA A 129 -13.62 -0.44 14.80
CA ALA A 129 -13.89 0.99 14.97
C ALA A 129 -14.63 1.58 13.76
N LEU A 130 -14.19 1.24 12.55
CA LEU A 130 -14.82 1.69 11.31
C LEU A 130 -16.23 1.11 11.14
N ARG A 131 -16.48 -0.15 11.54
CA ARG A 131 -17.81 -0.74 11.52
C ARG A 131 -18.77 0.01 12.43
N TYR A 132 -18.37 0.29 13.67
CA TYR A 132 -19.18 1.08 14.60
C TYR A 132 -19.52 2.47 14.03
N PHE A 133 -18.54 3.11 13.40
CA PHE A 133 -18.73 4.39 12.76
C PHE A 133 -19.76 4.32 11.62
N VAL A 134 -19.66 3.30 10.76
CA VAL A 134 -20.63 3.11 9.66
C VAL A 134 -22.05 2.95 10.17
N GLU A 135 -22.26 2.10 11.15
CA GLU A 135 -23.61 1.84 11.69
C GLU A 135 -24.24 3.05 12.40
N ASN A 136 -23.44 3.84 13.11
CA ASN A 136 -23.98 4.87 14.00
C ASN A 136 -23.91 6.29 13.44
N TYR A 137 -23.00 6.54 12.47
CA TYR A 137 -22.76 7.89 11.93
C TYR A 137 -23.01 7.98 10.42
N VAL A 138 -22.52 7.02 9.63
CA VAL A 138 -22.75 7.02 8.18
C VAL A 138 -24.23 6.84 7.86
N ALA A 139 -24.94 5.98 8.59
CA ALA A 139 -26.37 5.76 8.42
C ALA A 139 -27.22 7.04 8.57
N LYS A 140 -26.75 8.01 9.36
CA LYS A 140 -27.42 9.30 9.55
C LYS A 140 -27.18 10.31 8.43
N ARG A 141 -26.10 10.15 7.65
CA ARG A 141 -25.68 11.08 6.58
C ARG A 141 -25.10 10.31 5.39
N PRO A 142 -25.89 9.51 4.67
CA PRO A 142 -25.43 8.64 3.59
C PRO A 142 -24.87 9.42 2.39
N ASP A 143 -25.26 10.68 2.20
CA ASP A 143 -24.79 11.53 1.08
C ASP A 143 -23.39 12.11 1.30
N THR A 144 -22.79 11.90 2.48
CA THR A 144 -21.48 12.42 2.83
C THR A 144 -20.38 11.51 2.26
N TRP A 145 -19.30 12.11 1.78
CA TRP A 145 -18.05 11.41 1.50
C TRP A 145 -17.27 11.23 2.79
N TYR A 146 -17.03 10.00 3.18
CA TYR A 146 -16.21 9.66 4.33
C TYR A 146 -14.80 9.31 3.86
N VAL A 147 -13.82 10.02 4.39
CA VAL A 147 -12.43 9.89 4.02
C VAL A 147 -11.68 9.30 5.21
N PHE A 148 -11.36 8.02 5.12
CA PHE A 148 -10.66 7.27 6.16
C PHE A 148 -9.17 7.56 6.09
N LEU A 149 -8.54 7.80 7.24
CA LEU A 149 -7.14 8.19 7.35
C LEU A 149 -6.51 7.51 8.57
N ASP A 150 -5.29 7.00 8.44
CA ASP A 150 -4.55 6.48 9.61
C ASP A 150 -4.09 7.62 10.53
N ASP A 151 -3.89 7.30 11.80
CA ASP A 151 -3.63 8.26 12.90
C ASP A 151 -2.22 8.89 12.88
N ASP A 152 -1.40 8.57 11.89
CA ASP A 152 -0.06 9.14 11.67
C ASP A 152 0.09 9.84 10.31
N ASN A 153 -0.98 9.94 9.54
CA ASN A 153 -0.91 10.42 8.16
C ASN A 153 -1.19 11.93 8.06
N LEU A 154 -0.38 12.61 7.23
CA LEU A 154 -0.50 14.03 6.97
C LEU A 154 -0.95 14.26 5.53
N ILE A 155 -2.11 14.87 5.34
CA ILE A 155 -2.62 15.25 4.02
C ILE A 155 -1.84 16.48 3.55
N LEU A 156 -1.18 16.41 2.39
CA LEU A 156 -0.27 17.45 1.93
C LEU A 156 -0.95 18.54 1.06
N ASP A 157 -2.13 18.26 0.57
CA ASP A 157 -2.93 19.19 -0.25
C ASP A 157 -4.42 18.84 -0.17
N ASP A 158 -5.28 19.73 -0.63
CA ASP A 158 -6.73 19.59 -0.58
C ASP A 158 -7.37 19.26 -1.94
N HIS A 159 -6.59 18.72 -2.87
CA HIS A 159 -7.06 18.48 -4.24
C HIS A 159 -8.31 17.61 -4.30
N PHE A 160 -8.42 16.57 -3.45
CA PHE A 160 -9.57 15.67 -3.43
C PHE A 160 -10.90 16.42 -3.18
N LEU A 161 -10.89 17.49 -2.41
CA LEU A 161 -12.08 18.30 -2.15
C LEU A 161 -12.63 18.99 -3.40
N TYR A 162 -11.76 19.31 -4.35
CA TYR A 162 -12.16 19.86 -5.66
C TYR A 162 -12.42 18.76 -6.70
N GLU A 163 -11.92 17.56 -6.49
CA GLU A 163 -12.14 16.43 -7.37
C GLU A 163 -13.47 15.71 -7.06
N ILE A 164 -13.93 15.68 -5.80
CA ILE A 164 -15.18 15.01 -5.39
C ILE A 164 -16.40 15.46 -6.21
N PRO A 165 -16.67 16.76 -6.47
CA PRO A 165 -17.82 17.15 -7.29
C PRO A 165 -17.75 16.59 -8.73
N TYR A 166 -16.54 16.43 -9.26
CA TYR A 166 -16.33 15.76 -10.55
C TYR A 166 -16.58 14.26 -10.46
N TYR A 167 -16.19 13.61 -9.33
CA TYR A 167 -16.44 12.18 -9.09
C TYR A 167 -17.94 11.90 -9.07
N GLU A 168 -18.72 12.73 -8.39
CA GLU A 168 -20.17 12.62 -8.31
C GLU A 168 -20.82 12.69 -9.68
N GLN A 169 -20.45 13.69 -10.50
CA GLN A 169 -20.94 13.84 -11.88
C GLN A 169 -20.63 12.62 -12.77
N ARG A 170 -19.55 11.90 -12.50
CA ARG A 170 -19.11 10.75 -13.26
C ARG A 170 -19.54 9.42 -12.65
N GLY A 171 -20.27 9.43 -11.53
CA GLY A 171 -20.72 8.25 -10.82
C GLY A 171 -19.57 7.43 -10.22
N TYR A 172 -18.45 8.09 -9.84
CA TYR A 172 -17.42 7.46 -9.02
C TYR A 172 -17.89 7.44 -7.57
N VAL A 173 -17.59 6.37 -6.88
CA VAL A 173 -18.09 6.10 -5.52
C VAL A 173 -16.99 5.96 -4.48
N ALA A 174 -15.75 5.84 -4.92
CA ALA A 174 -14.57 5.80 -4.04
C ALA A 174 -13.31 6.30 -4.76
N PHE A 175 -12.33 6.73 -3.97
CA PHE A 175 -11.02 7.17 -4.47
C PHE A 175 -9.89 6.86 -3.48
N ASN A 176 -8.67 6.79 -4.00
CA ASN A 176 -7.43 6.72 -3.22
C ASN A 176 -6.50 7.90 -3.54
N PRO A 177 -5.55 8.22 -2.65
CA PRO A 177 -4.53 9.26 -2.84
C PRO A 177 -3.30 8.72 -3.58
N VAL A 178 -2.26 9.56 -3.60
CA VAL A 178 -0.87 9.18 -3.85
C VAL A 178 -0.11 9.20 -2.53
N LEU A 179 0.45 8.06 -2.12
CA LEU A 179 1.22 7.96 -0.89
C LEU A 179 2.65 8.48 -1.10
N VAL A 180 3.09 9.32 -0.19
CA VAL A 180 4.46 9.86 -0.15
C VAL A 180 5.10 9.44 1.16
N PRO A 181 5.90 8.38 1.18
CA PRO A 181 6.59 7.97 2.39
C PRO A 181 7.46 9.10 2.95
N ARG A 182 7.36 9.34 4.27
CA ARG A 182 8.27 10.20 5.01
C ARG A 182 9.15 9.38 5.93
N ARG A 183 10.37 9.86 6.13
CA ARG A 183 11.34 9.16 6.96
C ARG A 183 10.91 9.13 8.43
N GLY A 184 10.89 7.92 9.01
CA GLY A 184 10.92 7.69 10.44
C GLY A 184 12.36 7.69 10.97
N ARG A 185 12.66 6.88 11.98
CA ARG A 185 14.02 6.78 12.56
C ARG A 185 15.00 6.04 11.64
N SER A 186 14.53 5.04 10.89
CA SER A 186 15.38 4.23 10.01
C SER A 186 15.45 4.79 8.59
N HIS A 187 16.65 5.17 8.14
CA HIS A 187 16.90 5.55 6.74
C HIS A 187 16.64 4.39 5.78
N LEU A 188 17.09 3.18 6.14
CA LEU A 188 16.97 2.01 5.28
C LEU A 188 15.50 1.57 5.12
N ALA A 189 14.72 1.54 6.22
CA ALA A 189 13.30 1.24 6.14
C ALA A 189 12.55 2.27 5.27
N TYR A 190 12.89 3.55 5.38
CA TYR A 190 12.34 4.61 4.53
C TYR A 190 12.64 4.39 3.05
N ILE A 191 13.91 4.07 2.70
CA ILE A 191 14.32 3.86 1.32
C ILE A 191 13.54 2.68 0.70
N ILE A 192 13.40 1.58 1.45
CA ILE A 192 12.62 0.42 1.00
C ILE A 192 11.13 0.77 0.89
N ASP A 193 10.59 1.57 1.81
CA ASP A 193 9.17 1.94 1.84
C ASP A 193 8.76 2.83 0.65
N LEU A 194 9.72 3.48 -0.03
CA LEU A 194 9.46 4.25 -1.26
C LEU A 194 8.87 3.41 -2.40
N ALA A 195 8.97 2.09 -2.35
CA ALA A 195 8.25 1.21 -3.27
C ALA A 195 6.74 1.48 -3.30
N ARG A 196 6.15 2.01 -2.21
CA ARG A 196 4.73 2.40 -2.16
C ARG A 196 4.39 3.53 -3.13
N LEU A 197 5.30 4.49 -3.29
CA LEU A 197 5.12 5.57 -4.28
C LEU A 197 5.09 5.03 -5.71
N ILE A 198 5.96 4.05 -6.03
CA ILE A 198 5.92 3.41 -7.36
C ILE A 198 4.62 2.65 -7.55
N ASP A 199 4.19 1.89 -6.55
CA ASP A 199 2.93 1.14 -6.62
C ASP A 199 1.76 2.09 -6.92
N ASP A 200 1.73 3.28 -6.30
CA ASP A 200 0.69 4.28 -6.54
C ASP A 200 0.75 4.91 -7.92
N LEU A 201 1.96 5.19 -8.41
CA LEU A 201 2.14 5.76 -9.74
C LEU A 201 1.91 4.73 -10.86
N SER A 202 1.93 3.44 -10.56
CA SER A 202 1.74 2.33 -11.50
C SER A 202 0.40 1.61 -11.29
N PHE A 203 0.40 0.56 -10.48
CA PHE A 203 -0.73 -0.35 -10.32
C PHE A 203 -2.00 0.33 -9.79
N PHE A 204 -1.90 1.13 -8.72
CA PHE A 204 -3.09 1.78 -8.17
C PHE A 204 -3.64 2.82 -9.15
N ARG A 205 -2.77 3.61 -9.77
CA ARG A 205 -3.20 4.58 -10.79
C ARG A 205 -3.81 3.90 -12.01
N PHE A 206 -3.27 2.78 -12.45
CA PHE A 206 -3.79 2.03 -13.57
C PHE A 206 -5.15 1.40 -13.23
N PHE A 207 -5.22 0.58 -12.18
CA PHE A 207 -6.44 -0.17 -11.86
C PHE A 207 -7.52 0.72 -11.24
N THR A 208 -7.20 1.44 -10.17
CA THR A 208 -8.17 2.29 -9.45
C THR A 208 -8.53 3.53 -10.24
N GLY A 209 -7.56 4.12 -10.96
CA GLY A 209 -7.73 5.34 -11.77
C GLY A 209 -8.19 5.07 -13.19
N LEU A 210 -7.34 4.52 -14.06
CA LEU A 210 -7.65 4.38 -15.50
C LEU A 210 -8.74 3.34 -15.77
N LEU A 211 -8.61 2.14 -15.20
CA LEU A 211 -9.62 1.08 -15.33
C LEU A 211 -10.84 1.30 -14.43
N LYS A 212 -10.77 2.24 -13.48
CA LYS A 212 -11.87 2.60 -12.56
C LYS A 212 -12.35 1.43 -11.70
N ARG A 213 -11.47 0.47 -11.43
CA ARG A 213 -11.75 -0.74 -10.66
C ARG A 213 -10.56 -1.07 -9.76
N PRO A 214 -10.72 -1.18 -8.44
CA PRO A 214 -9.61 -1.37 -7.50
C PRO A 214 -9.17 -2.83 -7.44
N LEU A 215 -8.71 -3.40 -8.57
CA LEU A 215 -8.39 -4.83 -8.67
C LEU A 215 -7.14 -5.25 -7.88
N VAL A 216 -6.30 -4.31 -7.50
CA VAL A 216 -5.11 -4.56 -6.65
C VAL A 216 -5.31 -4.12 -5.19
N GLY A 217 -6.55 -3.79 -4.81
CA GLY A 217 -6.89 -3.24 -3.50
C GLY A 217 -7.02 -1.71 -3.51
N MET A 218 -7.24 -1.17 -2.34
CA MET A 218 -7.19 0.25 -2.02
C MET A 218 -6.34 0.46 -0.76
N HIS A 219 -5.83 1.68 -0.57
CA HIS A 219 -5.11 2.04 0.64
C HIS A 219 -6.06 2.50 1.74
N GLY A 220 -5.73 2.19 3.00
CA GLY A 220 -6.45 2.71 4.15
C GLY A 220 -6.12 4.17 4.47
N GLU A 221 -5.07 4.71 3.84
CA GLU A 221 -4.64 6.09 3.97
C GLU A 221 -5.36 6.98 2.95
N LEU A 222 -6.17 7.91 3.41
CA LEU A 222 -7.06 8.79 2.60
C LEU A 222 -7.97 7.98 1.65
N LEU A 223 -8.62 6.97 2.17
CA LEU A 223 -9.62 6.19 1.46
C LEU A 223 -10.96 6.93 1.46
N GLY A 224 -11.28 7.61 0.38
CA GLY A 224 -12.57 8.29 0.23
C GLY A 224 -13.65 7.37 -0.33
N VAL A 225 -14.78 7.25 0.38
CA VAL A 225 -15.91 6.43 -0.04
C VAL A 225 -17.22 7.15 0.24
N LYS A 226 -18.16 7.07 -0.68
CA LYS A 226 -19.50 7.64 -0.51
C LYS A 226 -20.29 6.87 0.54
N GLY A 227 -21.00 7.56 1.41
CA GLY A 227 -21.67 6.93 2.56
C GLY A 227 -22.76 5.94 2.15
N ASP A 228 -23.56 6.24 1.11
CA ASP A 228 -24.56 5.33 0.57
C ASP A 228 -23.95 3.98 0.11
N LEU A 229 -22.76 4.04 -0.51
CA LEU A 229 -22.04 2.82 -0.87
C LEU A 229 -21.57 2.04 0.35
N LEU A 230 -21.02 2.69 1.38
CA LEU A 230 -20.58 2.02 2.61
C LEU A 230 -21.70 1.20 3.24
N LEU A 231 -22.92 1.75 3.26
CA LEU A 231 -24.11 1.05 3.76
C LEU A 231 -24.51 -0.09 2.82
N LYS A 232 -24.59 0.18 1.52
CA LYS A 232 -25.01 -0.80 0.51
C LYS A 232 -24.14 -2.06 0.47
N ILE A 233 -22.82 -1.91 0.64
CA ILE A 233 -21.88 -3.04 0.59
C ILE A 233 -21.60 -3.64 1.97
N ASP A 234 -22.31 -3.20 2.99
CA ASP A 234 -22.09 -3.66 4.37
C ASP A 234 -20.59 -3.59 4.76
N ALA A 235 -20.04 -2.36 4.68
CA ALA A 235 -18.62 -2.11 4.84
C ALA A 235 -18.11 -2.49 6.23
N PHE A 236 -16.89 -3.02 6.32
CA PHE A 236 -16.16 -3.39 7.53
C PHE A 236 -16.87 -4.42 8.45
N ASN A 237 -17.80 -5.20 7.93
CA ASN A 237 -18.56 -6.20 8.68
C ASN A 237 -17.88 -7.58 8.75
N GLU A 238 -16.60 -7.68 8.42
CA GLU A 238 -15.85 -8.93 8.43
C GLU A 238 -14.51 -8.73 9.18
N PRO A 239 -14.08 -9.72 9.98
CA PRO A 239 -12.76 -9.66 10.60
C PRO A 239 -11.66 -9.71 9.53
N SER A 240 -10.77 -8.73 9.53
CA SER A 240 -9.67 -8.65 8.56
C SER A 240 -8.46 -7.93 9.14
N LYS A 241 -7.26 -8.34 8.70
CA LYS A 241 -5.99 -7.63 8.93
C LYS A 241 -5.75 -6.52 7.89
N VAL A 242 -6.56 -6.52 6.81
CA VAL A 242 -6.47 -5.63 5.63
C VAL A 242 -7.89 -5.22 5.20
N GLU A 243 -8.55 -4.48 6.07
CA GLU A 243 -9.95 -4.07 5.89
C GLU A 243 -10.18 -3.22 4.65
N ASP A 244 -9.16 -2.48 4.21
CA ASP A 244 -9.13 -1.68 2.97
C ASP A 244 -9.14 -2.57 1.71
N TYR A 245 -8.39 -3.67 1.72
CA TYR A 245 -8.41 -4.66 0.64
C TYR A 245 -9.76 -5.39 0.55
N VAL A 246 -10.34 -5.77 1.70
CA VAL A 246 -11.67 -6.38 1.76
C VAL A 246 -12.74 -5.40 1.28
N LEU A 247 -12.66 -4.14 1.68
CA LEU A 247 -13.56 -3.08 1.20
C LEU A 247 -13.45 -2.92 -0.32
N ALA A 248 -12.24 -2.89 -0.86
CA ALA A 248 -12.02 -2.84 -2.31
C ALA A 248 -12.69 -4.01 -3.03
N SER A 249 -12.64 -5.22 -2.45
CA SER A 249 -13.32 -6.39 -3.03
C SER A 249 -14.84 -6.25 -3.07
N LYS A 250 -15.43 -5.67 -2.02
CA LYS A 250 -16.87 -5.37 -1.97
C LYS A 250 -17.26 -4.31 -3.01
N ILE A 251 -16.42 -3.28 -3.20
CA ILE A 251 -16.60 -2.26 -4.27
C ILE A 251 -16.56 -2.91 -5.66
N VAL A 252 -15.60 -3.82 -5.90
CA VAL A 252 -15.50 -4.55 -7.18
C VAL A 252 -16.76 -5.39 -7.43
N ARG A 253 -17.28 -6.11 -6.42
CA ARG A 253 -18.52 -6.90 -6.52
C ARG A 253 -19.74 -6.03 -6.80
N ALA A 254 -19.82 -4.86 -6.13
CA ALA A 254 -20.88 -3.89 -6.35
C ALA A 254 -20.77 -3.14 -7.68
N ARG A 255 -19.75 -3.45 -8.52
CA ARG A 255 -19.41 -2.75 -9.77
C ARG A 255 -19.21 -1.24 -9.57
N GLY A 256 -18.79 -0.83 -8.36
CA GLY A 256 -18.48 0.56 -8.03
C GLY A 256 -17.30 1.07 -8.87
N ARG A 257 -17.44 2.27 -9.41
CA ARG A 257 -16.37 2.94 -10.18
C ARG A 257 -15.50 3.76 -9.23
N THR A 258 -14.20 3.62 -9.38
CA THR A 258 -13.23 4.32 -8.53
C THR A 258 -12.35 5.28 -9.30
N TRP A 259 -11.62 6.11 -8.58
CA TRP A 259 -10.61 6.99 -9.13
C TRP A 259 -9.39 7.08 -8.21
N GLN A 260 -8.25 7.52 -8.73
CA GLN A 260 -7.12 7.90 -7.91
C GLN A 260 -6.98 9.42 -7.91
N SER A 261 -7.09 10.02 -6.74
CA SER A 261 -6.90 11.46 -6.53
C SER A 261 -5.43 11.87 -6.78
N ARG A 262 -5.22 13.13 -7.13
CA ARG A 262 -3.88 13.74 -7.13
C ARG A 262 -3.42 14.12 -5.73
N THR A 263 -4.30 14.10 -4.74
CA THR A 263 -3.96 14.40 -3.36
C THR A 263 -2.84 13.51 -2.87
N ARG A 264 -1.84 14.13 -2.29
CA ARG A 264 -0.71 13.44 -1.70
C ARG A 264 -0.89 13.32 -0.20
N VAL A 265 -0.56 12.15 0.32
CA VAL A 265 -0.58 11.86 1.75
C VAL A 265 0.80 11.42 2.20
N SER A 266 1.33 12.12 3.18
CA SER A 266 2.59 11.74 3.81
C SER A 266 2.35 10.64 4.83
N VAL A 267 2.96 9.48 4.61
CA VAL A 267 2.84 8.29 5.45
C VAL A 267 4.15 8.02 6.17
N LEU A 268 4.10 7.73 7.47
CA LEU A 268 5.30 7.48 8.25
C LEU A 268 5.86 6.10 7.95
N SER A 269 7.10 6.05 7.49
CA SER A 269 7.81 4.79 7.28
C SER A 269 8.18 4.13 8.61
N PRO A 270 8.26 2.79 8.67
CA PRO A 270 8.60 2.07 9.90
C PRO A 270 9.93 2.55 10.53
N ASN A 271 9.98 2.55 11.85
CA ASN A 271 11.14 3.04 12.61
C ASN A 271 12.33 2.08 12.60
N SER A 272 12.13 0.82 12.16
CA SER A 272 13.18 -0.19 12.02
C SER A 272 12.89 -1.16 10.86
N LEU A 273 13.91 -1.89 10.41
CA LEU A 273 13.73 -2.98 9.44
C LEU A 273 12.84 -4.11 10.01
N ARG A 274 12.94 -4.37 11.30
CA ARG A 274 12.09 -5.36 11.99
C ARG A 274 10.61 -4.97 11.90
N ASP A 275 10.30 -3.69 12.10
CA ASP A 275 8.93 -3.19 12.00
C ASP A 275 8.45 -3.18 10.55
N LEU A 276 9.34 -2.88 9.58
CA LEU A 276 9.04 -2.99 8.16
C LEU A 276 8.65 -4.44 7.80
N VAL A 277 9.43 -5.43 8.19
CA VAL A 277 9.15 -6.87 7.98
C VAL A 277 7.81 -7.26 8.61
N LYS A 278 7.54 -6.83 9.85
CA LYS A 278 6.26 -7.09 10.53
C LYS A 278 5.08 -6.44 9.79
N GLN A 279 5.23 -5.21 9.32
CA GLN A 279 4.21 -4.50 8.57
C GLN A 279 3.89 -5.22 7.25
N ARG A 280 4.93 -5.56 6.47
CA ARG A 280 4.78 -6.33 5.22
C ARG A 280 4.15 -7.70 5.49
N GLY A 281 4.59 -8.38 6.54
CA GLY A 281 4.03 -9.67 6.95
C GLY A 281 2.54 -9.58 7.30
N ARG A 282 2.11 -8.55 8.02
CA ARG A 282 0.69 -8.30 8.30
C ARG A 282 -0.12 -8.13 7.01
N TRP A 283 0.39 -7.34 6.06
CA TRP A 283 -0.28 -7.14 4.77
C TRP A 283 -0.36 -8.44 3.97
N HIS A 284 0.75 -9.16 3.83
CA HIS A 284 0.76 -10.43 3.09
C HIS A 284 -0.15 -11.47 3.73
N SER A 285 -0.12 -11.64 5.06
CA SER A 285 -1.01 -12.59 5.74
C SER A 285 -2.49 -12.23 5.55
N GLY A 286 -2.86 -10.96 5.68
CA GLY A 286 -4.24 -10.50 5.50
C GLY A 286 -4.73 -10.65 4.06
N ILE A 287 -3.89 -10.33 3.07
CA ILE A 287 -4.20 -10.53 1.65
C ILE A 287 -4.40 -12.01 1.36
N LEU A 288 -3.46 -12.89 1.78
CA LEU A 288 -3.54 -14.33 1.54
C LEU A 288 -4.80 -14.95 2.17
N GLU A 289 -5.15 -14.55 3.40
CA GLU A 289 -6.41 -14.98 4.06
C GLU A 289 -7.65 -14.53 3.29
N SER A 290 -7.59 -13.38 2.63
CA SER A 290 -8.70 -12.80 1.90
C SER A 290 -8.83 -13.31 0.46
N LEU A 291 -7.75 -13.83 -0.15
CA LEU A 291 -7.72 -14.26 -1.56
C LEU A 291 -8.86 -15.22 -1.97
N PRO A 292 -9.24 -16.24 -1.18
CA PRO A 292 -10.34 -17.13 -1.54
C PRO A 292 -11.70 -16.42 -1.63
N LYS A 293 -11.85 -15.32 -0.90
CA LYS A 293 -13.10 -14.57 -0.76
C LYS A 293 -13.25 -13.43 -1.76
N VAL A 294 -12.20 -13.02 -2.48
CA VAL A 294 -12.25 -11.90 -3.42
C VAL A 294 -12.61 -12.36 -4.84
N PRO A 295 -13.12 -11.46 -5.71
CA PRO A 295 -13.40 -11.77 -7.11
C PRO A 295 -12.16 -12.30 -7.84
N VAL A 296 -12.36 -13.21 -8.81
CA VAL A 296 -11.25 -13.85 -9.57
C VAL A 296 -10.35 -12.81 -10.23
N SER A 297 -10.91 -11.75 -10.84
CA SER A 297 -10.14 -10.67 -11.46
C SER A 297 -9.22 -9.96 -10.46
N MET A 298 -9.71 -9.72 -9.24
CA MET A 298 -8.92 -9.11 -8.17
C MET A 298 -7.85 -10.09 -7.65
N ARG A 299 -8.18 -11.38 -7.54
CA ARG A 299 -7.23 -12.42 -7.15
C ARG A 299 -6.05 -12.48 -8.10
N VAL A 300 -6.33 -12.55 -9.41
CA VAL A 300 -5.29 -12.59 -10.46
C VAL A 300 -4.44 -11.32 -10.41
N ALA A 301 -5.05 -10.14 -10.41
CA ALA A 301 -4.32 -8.86 -10.37
C ALA A 301 -3.42 -8.75 -9.12
N THR A 302 -3.92 -9.18 -7.96
CA THR A 302 -3.17 -9.17 -6.71
C THR A 302 -1.99 -10.16 -6.72
N LEU A 303 -2.19 -11.36 -7.24
CA LEU A 303 -1.12 -12.35 -7.36
C LEU A 303 -0.02 -11.88 -8.31
N VAL A 304 -0.40 -11.32 -9.47
CA VAL A 304 0.57 -10.73 -10.42
C VAL A 304 1.35 -9.60 -9.76
N LYS A 305 0.67 -8.66 -9.07
CA LYS A 305 1.35 -7.56 -8.36
C LYS A 305 2.30 -8.08 -7.27
N SER A 306 1.86 -9.04 -6.47
CA SER A 306 2.68 -9.61 -5.38
C SER A 306 3.88 -10.38 -5.93
N PHE A 307 3.70 -11.14 -7.00
CA PHE A 307 4.79 -11.82 -7.70
C PHE A 307 5.83 -10.81 -8.20
N MET A 308 5.40 -9.78 -8.93
CA MET A 308 6.28 -8.75 -9.46
C MET A 308 7.05 -8.01 -8.37
N ARG A 309 6.41 -7.72 -7.25
CA ARG A 309 7.05 -6.97 -6.17
C ARG A 309 8.06 -7.81 -5.39
N THR A 310 7.72 -9.05 -5.07
CA THR A 310 8.48 -9.86 -4.10
C THR A 310 9.39 -10.88 -4.78
N LEU A 311 8.88 -11.57 -5.79
CA LEU A 311 9.59 -12.65 -6.48
C LEU A 311 10.24 -12.19 -7.77
N GLY A 312 9.64 -11.26 -8.50
CA GLY A 312 10.17 -10.77 -9.77
C GLY A 312 11.52 -10.09 -9.62
N LEU A 313 11.76 -9.34 -8.53
CA LEU A 313 13.07 -8.75 -8.26
C LEU A 313 14.14 -9.82 -7.96
N VAL A 314 13.75 -10.89 -7.25
CA VAL A 314 14.66 -12.03 -7.00
C VAL A 314 15.01 -12.70 -8.31
N ALA A 315 14.01 -13.03 -9.10
CA ALA A 315 14.19 -13.71 -10.37
C ALA A 315 14.99 -12.85 -11.35
N LEU A 316 14.75 -11.54 -11.37
CA LEU A 316 15.51 -10.58 -12.16
C LEU A 316 17.03 -10.72 -11.95
N TRP A 317 17.46 -10.68 -10.69
CA TRP A 317 18.88 -10.74 -10.36
C TRP A 317 19.47 -12.14 -10.51
N ALA A 318 18.66 -13.18 -10.22
CA ALA A 318 19.10 -14.56 -10.32
C ALA A 318 19.13 -15.10 -11.77
N LEU A 319 18.18 -14.67 -12.60
CA LEU A 319 18.03 -15.19 -13.97
C LEU A 319 18.71 -14.33 -15.03
N LEU A 320 19.03 -13.07 -14.75
CA LEU A 320 19.70 -12.18 -15.69
C LEU A 320 21.00 -12.77 -16.24
N PRO A 321 21.89 -13.37 -15.42
CA PRO A 321 23.13 -13.99 -15.91
C PRO A 321 22.91 -15.26 -16.74
N LEU A 322 21.71 -15.85 -16.72
CA LEU A 322 21.38 -17.13 -17.36
C LEU A 322 20.77 -16.95 -18.76
N THR A 323 20.48 -15.72 -19.20
CA THR A 323 19.87 -15.48 -20.50
C THR A 323 20.90 -15.04 -21.54
N ASN A 324 20.81 -15.62 -22.74
CA ASN A 324 21.57 -15.20 -23.92
C ASN A 324 20.77 -14.28 -24.84
N SER A 325 19.51 -14.00 -24.51
CA SER A 325 18.64 -13.11 -25.30
C SER A 325 18.94 -11.64 -25.01
N VAL A 326 19.45 -10.92 -26.00
CA VAL A 326 19.72 -9.47 -25.93
C VAL A 326 18.44 -8.69 -25.58
N LEU A 327 17.29 -9.09 -26.12
CA LEU A 327 16.02 -8.45 -25.83
C LEU A 327 15.63 -8.61 -24.35
N VAL A 328 15.77 -9.81 -23.82
CA VAL A 328 15.50 -10.10 -22.41
C VAL A 328 16.43 -9.30 -21.51
N LEU A 329 17.72 -9.25 -21.82
CA LEU A 329 18.69 -8.42 -21.09
C LEU A 329 18.30 -6.93 -21.12
N MET A 330 17.94 -6.38 -22.27
CA MET A 330 17.53 -4.96 -22.37
C MET A 330 16.29 -4.65 -21.52
N ILE A 331 15.24 -5.48 -21.61
CA ILE A 331 14.01 -5.29 -20.83
C ILE A 331 14.34 -5.36 -19.34
N GLY A 332 15.16 -6.30 -18.93
CA GLY A 332 15.59 -6.47 -17.56
C GLY A 332 16.39 -5.31 -17.02
N MET A 333 17.33 -4.86 -17.79
CA MET A 333 18.10 -3.67 -17.43
C MET A 333 17.20 -2.45 -17.27
N MET A 334 16.24 -2.22 -18.18
CA MET A 334 15.30 -1.10 -18.09
C MET A 334 14.42 -1.21 -16.81
N THR A 335 13.90 -2.38 -16.54
CA THR A 335 13.09 -2.62 -15.31
C THR A 335 13.94 -2.44 -14.05
N GLY A 336 15.17 -2.95 -14.07
CA GLY A 336 16.14 -2.78 -12.99
C GLY A 336 16.49 -1.31 -12.73
N ILE A 337 16.71 -0.53 -13.79
CA ILE A 337 16.98 0.90 -13.69
C ILE A 337 15.83 1.66 -13.05
N VAL A 338 14.57 1.36 -13.41
CA VAL A 338 13.40 1.98 -12.79
C VAL A 338 13.34 1.68 -11.29
N TYR A 339 13.52 0.43 -10.90
CA TYR A 339 13.55 0.02 -9.49
C TYR A 339 14.72 0.66 -8.74
N TRP A 340 15.90 0.60 -9.31
CA TRP A 340 17.10 1.21 -8.73
C TRP A 340 16.95 2.72 -8.59
N GLY A 341 16.39 3.38 -9.59
CA GLY A 341 16.17 4.83 -9.60
C GLY A 341 15.34 5.32 -8.43
N VAL A 342 14.29 4.59 -8.04
CA VAL A 342 13.43 4.97 -6.91
C VAL A 342 14.16 4.82 -5.58
N TYR A 343 14.85 3.73 -5.37
CA TYR A 343 15.62 3.52 -4.14
C TYR A 343 16.83 4.46 -4.08
N ALA A 344 17.50 4.71 -5.21
CA ALA A 344 18.57 5.70 -5.29
C ALA A 344 18.06 7.11 -4.96
N TYR A 345 16.87 7.49 -5.46
CA TYR A 345 16.22 8.73 -5.07
C TYR A 345 15.96 8.79 -3.55
N GLY A 346 15.55 7.68 -2.93
CA GLY A 346 15.38 7.58 -1.48
C GLY A 346 16.69 7.75 -0.72
N ALA A 347 17.76 7.13 -1.16
CA ALA A 347 19.10 7.28 -0.59
C ALA A 347 19.58 8.73 -0.70
N PHE A 348 19.35 9.38 -1.84
CA PHE A 348 19.64 10.80 -2.05
C PHE A 348 18.82 11.70 -1.11
N LYS A 349 17.50 11.52 -1.06
CA LYS A 349 16.60 12.25 -0.16
C LYS A 349 16.97 12.08 1.30
N SER A 350 17.41 10.90 1.71
CA SER A 350 17.84 10.64 3.09
C SER A 350 19.27 11.12 3.39
N ARG A 351 19.99 11.66 2.39
CA ARG A 351 21.41 12.05 2.46
C ARG A 351 22.33 10.89 2.90
N LYS A 352 22.01 9.68 2.50
CA LYS A 352 22.72 8.44 2.86
C LYS A 352 23.04 7.62 1.60
N LEU A 353 23.86 8.17 0.70
CA LEU A 353 24.19 7.58 -0.59
C LEU A 353 24.80 6.17 -0.50
N ILE A 354 25.45 5.84 0.60
CA ILE A 354 26.02 4.50 0.86
C ILE A 354 24.96 3.40 0.71
N TYR A 355 23.69 3.68 0.97
CA TYR A 355 22.62 2.70 0.83
C TYR A 355 22.30 2.34 -0.62
N ILE A 356 22.81 3.07 -1.61
CA ILE A 356 22.70 2.68 -3.02
C ILE A 356 23.29 1.29 -3.26
N PHE A 357 24.39 0.98 -2.58
CA PHE A 357 25.03 -0.34 -2.67
C PHE A 357 24.25 -1.46 -2.00
N THR A 358 23.27 -1.15 -1.14
CA THR A 358 22.42 -2.15 -0.48
C THR A 358 21.14 -2.46 -1.25
N ILE A 359 20.81 -1.69 -2.29
CA ILE A 359 19.57 -1.87 -3.09
C ILE A 359 19.40 -3.31 -3.60
N PRO A 360 20.47 -3.97 -4.12
CA PRO A 360 20.33 -5.37 -4.57
C PRO A 360 19.84 -6.34 -3.50
N ALA A 361 20.03 -6.04 -2.21
CA ALA A 361 19.59 -6.87 -1.10
C ALA A 361 18.15 -6.57 -0.60
N PHE A 362 17.47 -5.55 -1.13
CA PHE A 362 16.16 -5.14 -0.62
C PHE A 362 15.07 -6.19 -0.84
N TRP A 363 15.19 -6.98 -1.90
CA TRP A 363 14.30 -8.10 -2.13
C TRP A 363 14.34 -9.16 -1.02
N LEU A 364 15.49 -9.34 -0.35
CA LEU A 364 15.58 -10.23 0.81
C LEU A 364 14.68 -9.75 1.95
N ILE A 365 14.65 -8.45 2.20
CA ILE A 365 13.83 -7.84 3.26
C ILE A 365 12.34 -7.94 2.94
N GLU A 366 11.96 -7.66 1.68
CA GLU A 366 10.58 -7.84 1.22
C GLU A 366 10.18 -9.33 1.23
N GLY A 367 11.09 -10.22 0.83
CA GLY A 367 10.91 -11.67 0.92
C GLY A 367 10.72 -12.15 2.35
N LEU A 368 11.52 -11.67 3.30
CA LEU A 368 11.33 -11.96 4.73
C LEU A 368 9.96 -11.51 5.22
N GLY A 369 9.46 -10.35 4.75
CA GLY A 369 8.11 -9.88 5.04
C GLY A 369 7.04 -10.86 4.51
N PHE A 370 7.22 -11.38 3.30
CA PHE A 370 6.32 -12.37 2.72
C PHE A 370 6.31 -13.68 3.51
N PHE A 371 7.46 -14.25 3.82
CA PHE A 371 7.57 -15.48 4.62
C PHE A 371 7.03 -15.32 6.03
N TYR A 372 7.31 -14.18 6.68
CA TYR A 372 6.71 -13.86 7.96
C TYR A 372 5.18 -13.78 7.89
N GLY A 373 4.64 -13.25 6.79
CA GLY A 373 3.21 -13.23 6.51
C GLY A 373 2.60 -14.62 6.40
N ILE A 374 3.26 -15.54 5.68
CA ILE A 374 2.82 -16.94 5.57
C ILE A 374 2.74 -17.61 6.96
N MET A 375 3.76 -17.45 7.79
CA MET A 375 3.77 -18.00 9.15
C MET A 375 2.65 -17.43 10.04
N LYS A 376 2.18 -16.21 9.77
CA LYS A 376 1.15 -15.52 10.55
C LYS A 376 -0.26 -15.58 9.93
N ILE A 377 -0.49 -16.37 8.87
CA ILE A 377 -1.80 -16.46 8.19
C ILE A 377 -2.94 -16.73 9.19
N ARG A 378 -2.77 -17.65 10.13
CA ARG A 378 -3.82 -18.03 11.10
C ARG A 378 -3.78 -17.24 12.42
N SER A 379 -2.85 -16.32 12.59
CA SER A 379 -2.74 -15.52 13.81
C SER A 379 -3.80 -14.41 13.82
N ARG A 380 -4.54 -14.29 14.92
CA ARG A 380 -5.47 -13.16 15.16
C ARG A 380 -4.79 -11.94 15.78
N GLU A 381 -3.47 -11.98 15.99
CA GLU A 381 -2.73 -10.87 16.56
C GLU A 381 -2.64 -9.70 15.58
N PHE A 382 -3.17 -8.56 15.97
CA PHE A 382 -2.98 -7.31 15.25
C PHE A 382 -1.72 -6.62 15.79
N THR A 383 -0.66 -6.65 15.01
CA THR A 383 0.62 -6.02 15.40
C THR A 383 0.55 -4.51 15.18
N VAL A 384 0.51 -3.75 16.27
CA VAL A 384 0.68 -2.28 16.24
C VAL A 384 2.17 -1.97 16.12
N ILE A 385 2.53 -1.20 15.11
CA ILE A 385 3.91 -0.75 14.87
C ILE A 385 4.16 0.52 15.67
N ASP A 386 5.39 0.67 16.22
CA ASP A 386 5.81 1.87 16.91
C ASP A 386 5.89 3.06 15.93
N LYS A 387 5.11 4.11 16.20
CA LYS A 387 4.99 5.31 15.38
C LYS A 387 5.46 6.58 16.12
N ARG A 388 6.29 6.43 17.17
CA ARG A 388 6.89 7.58 17.83
C ARG A 388 7.82 8.33 16.86
N LEU A 389 7.68 9.64 16.79
CA LEU A 389 8.44 10.54 15.93
C LEU A 389 9.89 10.70 16.36
#